data_73e7e3904a75b1b663603b71875494cb
#
_entry.id   73e7e3904a75b1b663603b71875494cb
#
_cell.length_a   1.000
_cell.length_b   1.000
_cell.length_c   1.000
_cell.angle_alpha   90.00
_cell.angle_beta   90.00
_cell.angle_gamma   90.00
#
_symmetry.space_group_name_H-M   'P 1'
#
loop_
_entity.id
_entity.type
_entity.pdbx_description
1 polymer ?
#
loop_
_entity_poly.entity_id
_entity_poly.type
_entity_poly.pdbx_seq_one_letter_code
_entity_poly.pdbx_strand_id
1 'polypeptide(L)'
;MKKLSFIKATNIVAMALIVVLSVWAMQACKKNVPDMPTGTKMAKAKTIGKSMCDGLYIVQIFEGKDIPQTTSNNSFYAINLPEEYKKPSLNININYRLPEAKEIPVCPNMEEGYTCIYIIGSRLFK
;
A
#
# COMPACT_ATOMS: atom_id res chain seq x y z
N MET A 1 34.50 -41.70 -34.55
CA MET A 1 33.59 -41.89 -33.40
C MET A 1 33.83 -40.94 -32.25
N LYS A 2 35.05 -40.46 -32.03
CA LYS A 2 35.32 -39.45 -30.96
C LYS A 2 34.68 -38.09 -31.19
N LYS A 3 34.34 -37.70 -32.42
CA LYS A 3 33.70 -36.43 -32.73
C LYS A 3 32.21 -36.38 -32.36
N LEU A 4 31.49 -37.50 -32.31
CA LEU A 4 30.09 -37.58 -31.96
C LEU A 4 29.83 -37.40 -30.45
N SER A 5 30.72 -37.88 -29.58
CA SER A 5 30.62 -37.68 -28.14
C SER A 5 30.90 -36.22 -27.72
N PHE A 6 31.70 -35.49 -28.50
CA PHE A 6 32.00 -34.09 -28.24
C PHE A 6 30.80 -33.17 -28.56
N ILE A 7 30.04 -33.46 -29.61
CA ILE A 7 28.85 -32.72 -30.00
C ILE A 7 27.72 -32.88 -28.96
N LYS A 8 27.56 -34.08 -28.39
CA LYS A 8 26.58 -34.34 -27.34
C LYS A 8 26.89 -33.58 -26.05
N ALA A 9 28.16 -33.49 -25.66
CA ALA A 9 28.57 -32.75 -24.48
C ALA A 9 28.32 -31.22 -24.64
N THR A 10 28.56 -30.68 -25.83
CA THR A 10 28.33 -29.26 -26.13
C THR A 10 26.86 -28.91 -26.07
N ASN A 11 25.99 -29.78 -26.54
CA ASN A 11 24.54 -29.55 -26.49
C ASN A 11 23.96 -29.58 -25.06
N ILE A 12 24.49 -30.46 -24.22
CA ILE A 12 24.07 -30.55 -22.81
C ILE A 12 24.48 -29.28 -22.05
N VAL A 13 25.67 -28.76 -22.28
CA VAL A 13 26.14 -27.51 -21.65
C VAL A 13 25.31 -26.31 -22.14
N ALA A 14 24.96 -26.24 -23.43
CA ALA A 14 24.14 -25.18 -23.97
C ALA A 14 22.74 -25.20 -23.38
N MET A 15 22.12 -26.37 -23.22
CA MET A 15 20.81 -26.49 -22.58
C MET A 15 20.81 -26.09 -21.09
N ALA A 16 21.87 -26.47 -20.37
CA ALA A 16 22.02 -26.08 -18.96
C ALA A 16 22.14 -24.57 -18.80
N LEU A 17 22.87 -23.89 -19.69
CA LEU A 17 22.98 -22.42 -19.69
C LEU A 17 21.65 -21.72 -19.95
N ILE A 18 20.82 -22.22 -20.86
CA ILE A 18 19.50 -21.67 -21.16
C ILE A 18 18.57 -21.78 -19.94
N VAL A 19 18.60 -22.91 -19.24
CA VAL A 19 17.80 -23.11 -18.02
C VAL A 19 18.23 -22.16 -16.91
N VAL A 20 19.51 -21.96 -16.70
CA VAL A 20 20.02 -21.03 -15.70
C VAL A 20 19.62 -19.60 -16.01
N LEU A 21 19.69 -19.17 -17.26
CA LEU A 21 19.28 -17.82 -17.67
C LEU A 21 17.77 -17.60 -17.48
N SER A 22 16.92 -18.61 -17.72
CA SER A 22 15.49 -18.48 -17.52
C SER A 22 15.10 -18.35 -16.04
N VAL A 23 15.79 -19.04 -15.14
CA VAL A 23 15.60 -18.92 -13.69
C VAL A 23 15.97 -17.53 -13.20
N TRP A 24 17.06 -16.95 -13.70
CA TRP A 24 17.46 -15.59 -13.36
C TRP A 24 16.46 -14.54 -13.83
N ALA A 25 15.87 -14.73 -15.00
CA ALA A 25 14.85 -13.82 -15.52
C ALA A 25 13.57 -13.81 -14.64
N MET A 26 13.18 -14.95 -14.10
CA MET A 26 12.03 -15.03 -13.18
C MET A 26 12.29 -14.33 -11.84
N GLN A 27 13.50 -14.37 -11.33
CA GLN A 27 13.87 -13.66 -10.10
C GLN A 27 13.90 -12.15 -10.30
N ALA A 28 14.28 -11.67 -11.48
CA ALA A 28 14.27 -10.25 -11.79
C ALA A 28 12.85 -9.66 -11.82
N CYS A 29 11.85 -10.42 -12.25
CA CYS A 29 10.45 -9.98 -12.24
C CYS A 29 9.88 -9.81 -10.83
N LYS A 30 10.37 -10.55 -9.83
CA LYS A 30 9.92 -10.41 -8.44
C LYS A 30 10.47 -9.16 -7.75
N LYS A 31 11.56 -8.58 -8.23
CA LYS A 31 12.16 -7.36 -7.68
C LYS A 31 11.48 -6.07 -8.14
N ASN A 32 10.58 -6.14 -9.10
CA ASN A 32 9.87 -4.98 -9.63
C ASN A 32 8.54 -4.68 -8.92
N VAL A 33 8.20 -5.46 -7.88
CA VAL A 33 7.08 -5.11 -7.01
C VAL A 33 7.55 -3.96 -6.13
N PRO A 34 6.92 -2.77 -6.22
CA PRO A 34 7.31 -1.66 -5.34
C PRO A 34 7.12 -2.10 -3.89
N ASP A 35 8.22 -2.08 -3.13
CA ASP A 35 8.13 -2.35 -1.70
C ASP A 35 7.27 -1.29 -1.05
N MET A 36 6.19 -1.71 -0.41
CA MET A 36 5.40 -0.78 0.39
C MET A 36 6.25 -0.32 1.57
N PRO A 37 6.19 0.98 1.91
CA PRO A 37 6.89 1.47 3.09
C PRO A 37 6.55 0.62 4.32
N THR A 38 7.55 0.38 5.18
CA THR A 38 7.38 -0.37 6.41
C THR A 38 6.26 0.24 7.25
N GLY A 39 5.34 -0.59 7.73
CA GLY A 39 4.20 -0.13 8.54
C GLY A 39 2.97 0.28 7.74
N THR A 40 2.98 0.12 6.41
CA THR A 40 1.79 0.37 5.58
C THR A 40 0.74 -0.72 5.80
N LYS A 41 -0.49 -0.29 6.01
CA LYS A 41 -1.64 -1.16 6.20
C LYS A 41 -2.66 -0.92 5.10
N MET A 42 -3.43 -1.95 4.78
CA MET A 42 -4.52 -1.86 3.82
C MET A 42 -5.85 -1.96 4.55
N ALA A 43 -6.81 -1.13 4.17
CA ALA A 43 -8.13 -1.14 4.76
C ALA A 43 -9.19 -0.69 3.77
N LYS A 44 -10.44 -1.05 4.07
CA LYS A 44 -11.61 -0.49 3.40
C LYS A 44 -12.23 0.55 4.31
N ALA A 45 -12.48 1.72 3.77
CA ALA A 45 -13.00 2.84 4.52
C ALA A 45 -14.15 3.51 3.78
N LYS A 46 -14.99 4.18 4.55
CA LYS A 46 -16.05 5.04 4.03
C LYS A 46 -15.71 6.48 4.39
N THR A 47 -15.79 7.35 3.41
CA THR A 47 -15.61 8.78 3.66
C THR A 47 -16.84 9.34 4.39
N ILE A 48 -16.59 10.15 5.40
CA ILE A 48 -17.64 10.72 6.25
C ILE A 48 -17.88 12.20 5.90
N GLY A 49 -16.86 13.03 6.02
CA GLY A 49 -16.99 14.44 5.76
C GLY A 49 -15.75 15.23 6.13
N LYS A 50 -15.83 16.54 5.92
CA LYS A 50 -14.75 17.45 6.30
C LYS A 50 -14.65 17.55 7.82
N SER A 51 -13.41 17.59 8.30
CA SER A 51 -13.16 17.92 9.70
C SER A 51 -13.19 19.44 9.89
N MET A 52 -13.19 19.87 11.15
CA MET A 52 -13.02 21.29 11.49
C MET A 52 -11.61 21.82 11.19
N CYS A 53 -10.68 20.92 10.91
CA CYS A 53 -9.30 21.27 10.57
C CYS A 53 -9.14 21.29 9.06
N ASP A 54 -8.62 22.37 8.53
CA ASP A 54 -8.34 22.46 7.10
C ASP A 54 -7.35 21.38 6.66
N GLY A 55 -7.66 20.72 5.54
CA GLY A 55 -6.83 19.68 4.97
C GLY A 55 -7.03 18.28 5.54
N LEU A 56 -7.85 18.14 6.58
CA LEU A 56 -8.20 16.82 7.14
C LEU A 56 -9.60 16.41 6.73
N TYR A 57 -9.75 15.14 6.41
CA TYR A 57 -11.04 14.56 6.07
C TYR A 57 -11.30 13.36 6.98
N ILE A 58 -12.53 13.18 7.41
CA ILE A 58 -12.91 12.09 8.31
C ILE A 58 -13.27 10.87 7.47
N VAL A 59 -12.62 9.75 7.76
CA VAL A 59 -12.91 8.45 7.16
C VAL A 59 -13.18 7.43 8.27
N GLN A 60 -14.07 6.48 8.01
CA GLN A 60 -14.37 5.39 8.91
C GLN A 60 -13.90 4.07 8.31
N ILE A 61 -13.02 3.38 8.99
CA ILE A 61 -12.53 2.07 8.56
C ILE A 61 -13.53 1.02 9.02
N PHE A 62 -14.06 0.24 8.08
CA PHE A 62 -15.00 -0.83 8.39
C PHE A 62 -14.43 -2.23 8.14
N GLU A 63 -13.31 -2.33 7.47
CA GLU A 63 -12.62 -3.61 7.24
C GLU A 63 -11.12 -3.38 7.13
N GLY A 64 -10.34 -4.14 7.90
CA GLY A 64 -8.88 -4.07 7.86
C GLY A 64 -8.27 -4.86 9.01
N LYS A 65 -6.99 -5.18 8.89
CA LYS A 65 -6.20 -5.84 9.94
C LYS A 65 -5.46 -4.79 10.76
N ASP A 66 -5.33 -5.06 12.06
CA ASP A 66 -4.54 -4.23 12.98
C ASP A 66 -4.92 -2.75 12.90
N ILE A 67 -6.21 -2.47 12.90
CA ILE A 67 -6.72 -1.10 12.88
C ILE A 67 -6.28 -0.40 14.16
N PRO A 68 -5.67 0.82 14.07
CA PRO A 68 -5.31 1.57 15.26
C PRO A 68 -6.52 1.85 16.15
N GLN A 69 -6.30 1.89 17.45
CA GLN A 69 -7.39 2.17 18.38
C GLN A 69 -7.80 3.63 18.31
N THR A 70 -9.10 3.85 18.33
CA THR A 70 -9.71 5.17 18.41
C THR A 70 -10.97 5.06 19.25
N THR A 71 -11.34 6.12 19.92
CA THR A 71 -12.57 6.16 20.73
C THR A 71 -13.81 6.49 19.90
N SER A 72 -13.66 6.77 18.61
CA SER A 72 -14.73 7.27 17.74
C SER A 72 -15.11 6.25 16.66
N ASN A 73 -15.53 5.04 17.02
CA ASN A 73 -16.08 4.04 16.09
C ASN A 73 -15.23 3.80 14.83
N ASN A 74 -13.92 3.65 15.00
CA ASN A 74 -12.97 3.47 13.89
C ASN A 74 -12.97 4.63 12.89
N SER A 75 -13.27 5.83 13.36
CA SER A 75 -13.17 7.06 12.58
C SER A 75 -11.81 7.72 12.80
N PHE A 76 -11.24 8.20 11.70
CA PHE A 76 -9.88 8.74 11.68
C PHE A 76 -9.84 10.04 10.88
N TYR A 77 -8.91 10.93 11.27
CA TYR A 77 -8.54 12.04 10.41
C TYR A 77 -7.57 11.55 9.35
N ALA A 78 -7.97 11.64 8.09
CA ALA A 78 -7.14 11.25 6.96
C ALA A 78 -6.28 12.43 6.52
N ILE A 79 -4.96 12.25 6.62
CA ILE A 79 -3.98 13.21 6.11
C ILE A 79 -3.64 12.78 4.68
N ASN A 80 -3.53 13.72 3.75
CA ASN A 80 -3.15 13.46 2.35
C ASN A 80 -4.18 12.64 1.55
N LEU A 81 -5.46 12.73 1.89
CA LEU A 81 -6.51 12.14 1.06
C LEU A 81 -6.62 12.94 -0.24
N PRO A 82 -6.60 12.29 -1.43
CA PRO A 82 -6.78 13.01 -2.69
C PRO A 82 -8.10 13.77 -2.76
N GLU A 83 -8.10 14.93 -3.39
CA GLU A 83 -9.28 15.80 -3.51
C GLU A 83 -10.48 15.11 -4.17
N GLU A 84 -10.21 14.20 -5.11
CA GLU A 84 -11.26 13.42 -5.79
C GLU A 84 -12.08 12.54 -4.84
N TYR A 85 -11.50 12.16 -3.70
CA TYR A 85 -12.17 11.33 -2.68
C TYR A 85 -12.71 12.15 -1.50
N LYS A 86 -12.52 13.45 -1.49
CA LYS A 86 -13.06 14.33 -0.44
C LYS A 86 -14.54 14.63 -0.67
N LYS A 87 -15.32 13.59 -0.72
CA LYS A 87 -16.78 13.61 -0.85
C LYS A 87 -17.37 12.63 0.17
N PRO A 88 -18.51 12.94 0.78
CA PRO A 88 -19.12 12.06 1.76
C PRO A 88 -19.64 10.77 1.13
N SER A 89 -19.69 9.72 1.94
CA SER A 89 -20.31 8.42 1.58
C SER A 89 -19.66 7.68 0.42
N LEU A 90 -18.37 7.88 0.19
CA LEU A 90 -17.60 7.07 -0.77
C LEU A 90 -16.98 5.88 -0.08
N ASN A 91 -17.04 4.72 -0.73
CA ASN A 91 -16.33 3.53 -0.30
C ASN A 91 -15.00 3.47 -1.04
N ILE A 92 -13.91 3.44 -0.29
CA ILE A 92 -12.56 3.46 -0.84
C ILE A 92 -11.69 2.39 -0.20
N ASN A 93 -10.77 1.85 -0.98
CA ASN A 93 -9.65 1.08 -0.45
C ASN A 93 -8.51 2.04 -0.20
N ILE A 94 -7.92 1.97 0.99
CA ILE A 94 -6.82 2.83 1.38
C ILE A 94 -5.59 2.02 1.76
N ASN A 95 -4.43 2.57 1.40
CA ASN A 95 -3.15 2.17 1.98
C ASN A 95 -2.74 3.30 2.89
N TYR A 96 -2.50 3.00 4.16
CA TYR A 96 -2.22 4.02 5.15
C TYR A 96 -1.14 3.57 6.12
N ARG A 97 -0.57 4.52 6.81
CA ARG A 97 0.35 4.32 7.93
C ARG A 97 0.03 5.34 9.03
N LEU A 98 0.61 5.15 10.19
CA LEU A 98 0.53 6.17 11.22
C LEU A 98 1.41 7.36 10.80
N PRO A 99 0.95 8.61 11.01
CA PRO A 99 1.73 9.78 10.67
C PRO A 99 2.88 9.99 11.66
N GLU A 100 3.95 10.62 11.19
CA GLU A 100 4.97 11.17 12.07
C GLU A 100 4.44 12.46 12.72
N ALA A 101 5.01 12.83 13.87
CA ALA A 101 4.57 14.03 14.59
C ALA A 101 4.59 15.30 13.74
N LYS A 102 5.58 15.43 12.86
CA LYS A 102 5.73 16.58 11.95
C LYS A 102 4.66 16.63 10.85
N GLU A 103 4.03 15.51 10.57
CA GLU A 103 2.99 15.39 9.54
C GLU A 103 1.59 15.73 10.06
N ILE A 104 1.41 15.70 11.37
CA ILE A 104 0.13 16.03 11.98
C ILE A 104 -0.05 17.55 11.96
N PRO A 105 -1.10 18.07 11.28
CA PRO A 105 -1.33 19.50 11.23
C PRO A 105 -1.70 20.06 12.60
N VAL A 106 -1.27 21.29 12.87
CA VAL A 106 -1.65 21.99 14.10
C VAL A 106 -3.10 22.43 13.95
N CYS A 107 -3.97 21.85 14.77
CA CYS A 107 -5.39 22.19 14.75
C CYS A 107 -5.90 22.35 16.18
N PRO A 108 -6.11 23.59 16.64
CA PRO A 108 -6.57 23.85 18.01
C PRO A 108 -7.98 23.31 18.28
N ASN A 109 -8.78 23.08 17.24
CA ASN A 109 -10.15 22.58 17.37
C ASN A 109 -10.28 21.10 17.02
N MET A 110 -9.20 20.34 17.08
CA MET A 110 -9.23 18.90 16.84
C MET A 110 -10.05 18.22 17.96
N GLU A 111 -11.10 17.52 17.56
CA GLU A 111 -11.93 16.78 18.52
C GLU A 111 -11.13 15.67 19.17
N GLU A 112 -11.28 15.52 20.47
CA GLU A 112 -10.69 14.42 21.20
C GLU A 112 -11.28 13.09 20.74
N GLY A 113 -10.46 12.06 20.67
CA GLY A 113 -10.88 10.70 20.33
C GLY A 113 -10.63 10.28 18.90
N TYR A 114 -10.29 11.21 18.00
CA TYR A 114 -9.89 10.84 16.64
C TYR A 114 -8.38 10.67 16.55
N THR A 115 -7.99 9.61 15.89
CA THR A 115 -6.59 9.34 15.57
C THR A 115 -6.32 9.73 14.13
N CYS A 116 -5.14 10.29 13.84
CA CYS A 116 -4.74 10.63 12.49
C CYS A 116 -4.11 9.41 11.80
N ILE A 117 -4.43 9.24 10.52
CA ILE A 117 -3.76 8.28 9.64
C ILE A 117 -3.26 9.01 8.40
N TYR A 118 -2.12 8.57 7.88
CA TYR A 118 -1.54 9.14 6.66
C TYR A 118 -1.88 8.25 5.47
N ILE A 119 -2.56 8.81 4.48
CA ILE A 119 -2.98 8.07 3.29
C ILE A 119 -1.82 8.03 2.29
N ILE A 120 -1.35 6.84 1.98
CA ILE A 120 -0.31 6.60 0.98
C ILE A 120 -0.92 6.39 -0.40
N GLY A 121 -2.03 5.67 -0.47
CA GLY A 121 -2.74 5.41 -1.70
C GLY A 121 -4.21 5.17 -1.43
N SER A 122 -5.05 5.44 -2.43
CA SER A 122 -6.49 5.26 -2.32
C SER A 122 -7.09 4.99 -3.70
N ARG A 123 -8.18 4.24 -3.70
CA ARG A 123 -8.95 3.96 -4.91
C ARG A 123 -10.38 3.63 -4.53
N LEU A 124 -11.32 3.93 -5.42
CA LEU A 124 -12.70 3.48 -5.24
C LEU A 124 -12.76 1.96 -5.34
N PHE A 125 -13.58 1.33 -4.53
CA PHE A 125 -13.92 -0.04 -4.74
C PHE A 125 -15.38 -0.20 -5.15
N LYS A 126 -15.59 -1.16 -5.99
CA LYS A 126 -16.93 -1.47 -6.50
C LYS A 126 -17.56 -2.60 -5.69
#